data_489f5a0e45f8e5b55bfd5f0106a9f03d
#
_entry.id   489f5a0e45f8e5b55bfd5f0106a9f03d
#
_cell.length_a   1.000
_cell.length_b   1.000
_cell.length_c   1.000
_cell.angle_alpha   90.00
_cell.angle_beta   90.00
_cell.angle_gamma   90.00
#
_symmetry.space_group_name_H-M   'P 1'
#
loop_
_entity.id
_entity.type
_entity.pdbx_description
1 polymer ?
#
loop_
_entity_poly.entity_id
_entity_poly.type
_entity_poly.pdbx_seq_one_letter_code
_entity_poly.pdbx_strand_id
1 'polypeptide(L)'
;RLTDVHAENGRVLFTGDENTLAWANLNLRCAERVLIRIGTFKAKTFDQLFEGVKALPWEQFIPADGAFPVKGHSLDSALHSIPDCQKIIKKAVVSRLGAKYGQTWFDEIGEKYQIQFAIMHDVAELYLDTSGAGLHKRGYRANSNAAPLRETLAAAMVKLARWRGRDPFLDPFCGSGTIAIEAAMIAQRRAPGLLRRFDAEKWSCFDKSVWQQARESALDFAQPDAKFDIVGS
;
A
#
# COMPACT_ATOMS: atom_id res chain seq x y z
N ARG A 1 -10.08 10.56 -11.54
CA ARG A 1 -8.82 10.46 -12.33
C ARG A 1 -7.64 10.75 -11.41
N LEU A 2 -6.54 10.00 -11.56
CA LEU A 2 -5.27 10.35 -10.93
C LEU A 2 -4.74 11.63 -11.57
N THR A 3 -4.28 12.57 -10.75
CA THR A 3 -3.64 13.80 -11.20
C THR A 3 -2.18 13.82 -10.73
N ASP A 4 -1.35 14.64 -11.37
CA ASP A 4 0.06 14.85 -11.02
C ASP A 4 0.84 13.53 -10.88
N VAL A 5 0.71 12.66 -11.88
CA VAL A 5 1.32 11.32 -11.86
C VAL A 5 2.79 11.43 -12.24
N HIS A 6 3.69 11.12 -11.31
CA HIS A 6 5.13 11.07 -11.51
C HIS A 6 5.66 9.66 -11.23
N ALA A 7 6.31 9.05 -12.22
CA ALA A 7 6.98 7.78 -12.08
C ALA A 7 8.45 8.00 -11.68
N GLU A 8 8.86 7.34 -10.61
CA GLU A 8 10.24 7.31 -10.12
C GLU A 8 10.72 5.86 -10.04
N ASN A 9 11.99 5.66 -9.75
CA ASN A 9 12.51 4.31 -9.58
C ASN A 9 11.87 3.64 -8.34
N GLY A 10 11.14 2.55 -8.59
CA GLY A 10 10.48 1.76 -7.54
C GLY A 10 9.18 2.33 -6.98
N ARG A 11 8.73 3.53 -7.42
CA ARG A 11 7.47 4.13 -6.95
C ARG A 11 6.79 5.02 -7.98
N VAL A 12 5.50 5.24 -7.78
CA VAL A 12 4.71 6.21 -8.54
C VAL A 12 4.02 7.14 -7.56
N LEU A 13 4.20 8.43 -7.73
CA LEU A 13 3.52 9.47 -6.96
C LEU A 13 2.31 9.96 -7.74
N PHE A 14 1.21 10.23 -7.07
CA PHE A 14 0.02 10.84 -7.66
C PHE A 14 -0.75 11.61 -6.60
N THR A 15 -1.55 12.57 -7.03
CA THR A 15 -2.47 13.31 -6.17
C THR A 15 -3.87 12.70 -6.31
N GLY A 16 -4.62 12.66 -5.20
CA GLY A 16 -5.97 12.14 -5.17
C GLY A 16 -6.64 12.34 -3.81
N ASP A 17 -7.92 12.04 -3.78
CA ASP A 17 -8.80 12.06 -2.60
C ASP A 17 -8.99 10.65 -2.00
N GLU A 18 -9.91 10.52 -1.06
CA GLU A 18 -10.29 9.25 -0.42
C GLU A 18 -10.81 8.23 -1.45
N ASN A 19 -11.58 8.66 -2.44
CA ASN A 19 -12.08 7.80 -3.52
C ASN A 19 -10.93 7.25 -4.35
N THR A 20 -9.95 8.09 -4.65
CA THR A 20 -8.73 7.72 -5.36
C THR A 20 -7.91 6.70 -4.56
N LEU A 21 -7.82 6.89 -3.23
CA LEU A 21 -7.13 5.98 -2.32
C LEU A 21 -7.77 4.59 -2.31
N ALA A 22 -9.10 4.52 -2.16
CA ALA A 22 -9.87 3.28 -2.17
C ALA A 22 -9.75 2.58 -3.54
N TRP A 23 -9.92 3.34 -4.62
CA TRP A 23 -9.76 2.84 -5.97
C TRP A 23 -8.36 2.27 -6.22
N ALA A 24 -7.30 2.97 -5.79
CA ALA A 24 -5.92 2.53 -5.97
C ALA A 24 -5.64 1.20 -5.25
N ASN A 25 -6.06 1.06 -4.00
CA ASN A 25 -5.92 -0.18 -3.25
C ASN A 25 -6.65 -1.35 -3.90
N LEU A 26 -7.86 -1.12 -4.44
CA LEU A 26 -8.65 -2.16 -5.09
C LEU A 26 -8.12 -2.56 -6.48
N ASN A 27 -7.64 -1.60 -7.27
CA ASN A 27 -7.42 -1.80 -8.71
C ASN A 27 -5.95 -1.92 -9.13
N LEU A 28 -4.98 -1.43 -8.34
CA LEU A 28 -3.57 -1.51 -8.72
C LEU A 28 -3.07 -2.95 -8.68
N ARG A 29 -2.56 -3.43 -9.84
CA ARG A 29 -2.14 -4.82 -10.03
C ARG A 29 -0.66 -5.04 -9.74
N CYS A 30 0.19 -4.07 -10.09
CA CYS A 30 1.64 -4.19 -10.01
C CYS A 30 2.24 -3.49 -8.80
N ALA A 31 1.46 -2.66 -8.09
CA ALA A 31 1.89 -2.00 -6.87
C ALA A 31 1.94 -2.99 -5.69
N GLU A 32 2.92 -2.84 -4.83
CA GLU A 32 3.03 -3.64 -3.61
C GLU A 32 2.23 -3.02 -2.45
N ARG A 33 2.13 -1.68 -2.42
CA ARG A 33 1.39 -0.91 -1.41
C ARG A 33 0.88 0.41 -1.96
N VAL A 34 -0.15 0.95 -1.31
CA VAL A 34 -0.61 2.33 -1.47
C VAL A 34 -0.33 3.05 -0.16
N LEU A 35 0.42 4.14 -0.24
CA LEU A 35 0.87 4.91 0.91
C LEU A 35 0.38 6.35 0.81
N ILE A 36 -0.02 6.94 1.92
CA ILE A 36 -0.26 8.39 2.03
C ILE A 36 1.06 9.04 2.45
N ARG A 37 1.58 9.97 1.66
CA ARG A 37 2.76 10.74 2.04
C ARG A 37 2.37 11.86 2.99
N ILE A 38 2.83 11.77 4.25
CA ILE A 38 2.52 12.74 5.31
C ILE A 38 3.45 13.95 5.24
N GLY A 39 4.73 13.71 4.88
CA GLY A 39 5.68 14.80 4.70
C GLY A 39 7.05 14.37 4.24
N THR A 40 7.84 15.36 3.83
CA THR A 40 9.22 15.21 3.35
C THR A 40 10.06 16.36 3.89
N PHE A 41 11.22 16.06 4.46
CA PHE A 41 12.16 17.05 4.99
C PHE A 41 13.59 16.52 5.06
N LYS A 42 14.58 17.41 5.14
CA LYS A 42 15.99 17.02 5.32
C LYS A 42 16.27 16.64 6.77
N ALA A 43 16.99 15.54 7.00
CA ALA A 43 17.39 15.09 8.32
C ALA A 43 18.76 14.40 8.26
N LYS A 44 19.79 15.06 8.80
CA LYS A 44 21.15 14.52 8.96
C LYS A 44 21.45 14.10 10.39
N THR A 45 20.64 14.57 11.35
CA THR A 45 20.77 14.25 12.78
C THR A 45 19.46 13.74 13.33
N PHE A 46 19.52 13.01 14.45
CA PHE A 46 18.31 12.52 15.14
C PHE A 46 17.43 13.65 15.65
N ASP A 47 18.01 14.80 16.02
CA ASP A 47 17.22 15.98 16.43
C ASP A 47 16.44 16.55 15.26
N GLN A 48 17.06 16.66 14.08
CA GLN A 48 16.37 17.09 12.86
C GLN A 48 15.25 16.11 12.46
N LEU A 49 15.51 14.80 12.59
CA LEU A 49 14.50 13.78 12.35
C LEU A 49 13.34 13.91 13.33
N PHE A 50 13.63 14.07 14.62
CA PHE A 50 12.62 14.23 15.67
C PHE A 50 11.72 15.45 15.42
N GLU A 51 12.31 16.64 15.24
CA GLU A 51 11.56 17.89 15.04
C GLU A 51 10.77 17.86 13.72
N GLY A 52 11.36 17.34 12.64
CA GLY A 52 10.68 17.20 11.37
C GLY A 52 9.45 16.27 11.45
N VAL A 53 9.58 15.13 12.10
CA VAL A 53 8.46 14.20 12.31
C VAL A 53 7.39 14.79 13.23
N LYS A 54 7.78 15.45 14.31
CA LYS A 54 6.88 16.09 15.27
C LYS A 54 6.05 17.22 14.65
N ALA A 55 6.60 17.91 13.64
CA ALA A 55 5.91 18.99 12.93
C ALA A 55 4.76 18.49 12.03
N LEU A 56 4.74 17.19 11.66
CA LEU A 56 3.74 16.61 10.77
C LEU A 56 2.37 16.44 11.46
N PRO A 57 1.26 16.51 10.70
CA PRO A 57 -0.11 16.54 11.26
C PRO A 57 -0.66 15.13 11.50
N TRP A 58 -0.02 14.34 12.34
CA TRP A 58 -0.39 12.93 12.62
C TRP A 58 -1.81 12.78 13.16
N GLU A 59 -2.30 13.76 13.93
CA GLU A 59 -3.63 13.80 14.52
C GLU A 59 -4.77 13.90 13.50
N GLN A 60 -4.48 14.19 12.23
CA GLN A 60 -5.48 14.15 11.16
C GLN A 60 -5.88 12.72 10.80
N PHE A 61 -5.01 11.76 11.08
CA PHE A 61 -5.20 10.36 10.74
C PHE A 61 -5.30 9.45 11.96
N ILE A 62 -4.42 9.62 12.94
CA ILE A 62 -4.25 8.70 14.07
C ILE A 62 -5.06 9.20 15.28
N PRO A 63 -6.12 8.47 15.69
CA PRO A 63 -6.87 8.78 16.91
C PRO A 63 -6.08 8.45 18.17
N ALA A 64 -6.62 8.85 19.34
CA ALA A 64 -5.96 8.70 20.63
C ALA A 64 -5.67 7.25 21.05
N ASP A 65 -6.46 6.29 20.56
CA ASP A 65 -6.33 4.86 20.81
C ASP A 65 -5.63 4.09 19.68
N GLY A 66 -5.31 4.76 18.56
CA GLY A 66 -4.72 4.14 17.38
C GLY A 66 -3.37 3.49 17.65
N ALA A 67 -3.12 2.32 17.04
CA ALA A 67 -1.83 1.65 17.06
C ALA A 67 -0.98 2.12 15.87
N PHE A 68 0.21 2.69 16.15
CA PHE A 68 1.07 3.28 15.10
C PHE A 68 2.50 2.73 15.12
N PRO A 69 2.69 1.45 14.76
CA PRO A 69 4.02 0.87 14.62
C PRO A 69 4.80 1.56 13.50
N VAL A 70 6.15 1.63 13.66
CA VAL A 70 7.04 2.31 12.72
C VAL A 70 7.92 1.28 12.03
N LYS A 71 7.98 1.33 10.69
CA LYS A 71 8.90 0.54 9.85
C LYS A 71 9.51 1.43 8.78
N GLY A 72 10.63 1.03 8.24
CA GLY A 72 11.22 1.78 7.13
C GLY A 72 12.64 1.36 6.84
N HIS A 73 13.30 2.16 6.04
CA HIS A 73 14.69 1.95 5.63
C HIS A 73 15.41 3.27 5.50
N SER A 74 16.74 3.19 5.53
CA SER A 74 17.64 4.29 5.25
C SER A 74 18.70 3.82 4.27
N LEU A 75 18.99 4.64 3.28
CA LEU A 75 19.98 4.38 2.23
C LEU A 75 20.78 5.66 1.97
N ASP A 76 22.09 5.52 1.82
CA ASP A 76 23.01 6.63 1.48
C ASP A 76 22.78 7.90 2.32
N SER A 77 22.65 7.74 3.64
CA SER A 77 22.27 8.81 4.57
C SER A 77 23.07 8.74 5.86
N ALA A 78 23.27 9.89 6.50
CA ALA A 78 23.93 9.98 7.80
C ALA A 78 23.20 9.15 8.88
N LEU A 79 21.87 9.11 8.83
CA LEU A 79 21.02 8.33 9.72
C LEU A 79 20.82 6.91 9.17
N HIS A 80 21.79 6.03 9.39
CA HIS A 80 21.82 4.66 8.86
C HIS A 80 21.27 3.59 9.82
N SER A 81 21.19 3.89 11.14
CA SER A 81 20.63 2.95 12.13
C SER A 81 19.11 2.92 12.06
N ILE A 82 18.56 1.92 11.38
CA ILE A 82 17.10 1.74 11.25
C ILE A 82 16.40 1.64 12.61
N PRO A 83 16.89 0.84 13.60
CA PRO A 83 16.23 0.76 14.91
C PRO A 83 16.20 2.10 15.66
N ASP A 84 17.26 2.91 15.55
CA ASP A 84 17.29 4.21 16.21
C ASP A 84 16.37 5.22 15.48
N CYS A 85 16.34 5.22 14.16
CA CYS A 85 15.35 6.00 13.40
C CYS A 85 13.92 5.64 13.80
N GLN A 86 13.59 4.34 13.93
CA GLN A 86 12.28 3.89 14.38
C GLN A 86 11.92 4.43 15.76
N LYS A 87 12.84 4.35 16.73
CA LYS A 87 12.64 4.88 18.10
C LYS A 87 12.41 6.38 18.10
N ILE A 88 13.22 7.13 17.36
CA ILE A 88 13.12 8.60 17.27
C ILE A 88 11.81 9.01 16.61
N ILE A 89 11.44 8.39 15.49
CA ILE A 89 10.16 8.66 14.79
C ILE A 89 8.99 8.34 15.73
N LYS A 90 9.00 7.18 16.39
CA LYS A 90 7.96 6.81 17.35
C LYS A 90 7.83 7.84 18.47
N LYS A 91 8.94 8.26 19.08
CA LYS A 91 8.97 9.26 20.14
C LYS A 91 8.43 10.62 19.67
N ALA A 92 8.75 11.04 18.44
CA ALA A 92 8.27 12.29 17.86
C ALA A 92 6.75 12.27 17.63
N VAL A 93 6.22 11.16 17.09
CA VAL A 93 4.77 10.97 16.90
C VAL A 93 4.04 10.96 18.24
N VAL A 94 4.55 10.23 19.24
CA VAL A 94 3.99 10.24 20.62
C VAL A 94 3.98 11.66 21.18
N SER A 95 5.06 12.43 21.02
CA SER A 95 5.13 13.83 21.48
C SER A 95 4.10 14.71 20.79
N ARG A 96 3.88 14.55 19.47
CA ARG A 96 2.88 15.30 18.71
C ARG A 96 1.45 14.96 19.15
N LEU A 97 1.12 13.68 19.16
CA LEU A 97 -0.22 13.19 19.53
C LEU A 97 -0.50 13.46 21.01
N GLY A 98 0.51 13.35 21.88
CA GLY A 98 0.39 13.67 23.29
C GLY A 98 0.03 15.13 23.55
N ALA A 99 0.65 16.06 22.83
CA ALA A 99 0.29 17.48 22.88
C ALA A 99 -1.14 17.73 22.38
N LYS A 100 -1.61 16.97 21.38
CA LYS A 100 -2.96 17.11 20.84
C LYS A 100 -4.04 16.51 21.73
N TYR A 101 -3.79 15.32 22.30
CA TYR A 101 -4.80 14.57 23.06
C TYR A 101 -4.67 14.71 24.58
N GLY A 102 -3.66 15.44 25.07
CA GLY A 102 -3.47 15.67 26.50
C GLY A 102 -3.02 14.41 27.26
N GLN A 103 -2.32 13.49 26.60
CA GLN A 103 -1.86 12.23 27.20
C GLN A 103 -0.38 11.97 26.92
N THR A 104 0.28 11.25 27.84
CA THR A 104 1.71 10.93 27.71
C THR A 104 1.97 9.48 27.32
N TRP A 105 0.95 8.64 27.37
CA TRP A 105 1.00 7.21 27.07
C TRP A 105 -0.09 6.84 26.08
N PHE A 106 0.21 5.91 25.17
CA PHE A 106 -0.70 5.38 24.16
C PHE A 106 -0.73 3.87 24.28
N ASP A 107 -1.90 3.29 24.61
CA ASP A 107 -2.07 1.84 24.79
C ASP A 107 -2.06 1.09 23.45
N GLU A 108 -2.27 1.80 22.34
CA GLU A 108 -2.25 1.27 20.97
C GLU A 108 -3.18 0.05 20.78
N ILE A 109 -4.36 0.09 21.38
CA ILE A 109 -5.35 -1.01 21.35
C ILE A 109 -6.34 -0.90 20.19
N GLY A 110 -6.40 0.25 19.53
CA GLY A 110 -7.28 0.52 18.40
C GLY A 110 -6.74 0.01 17.06
N GLU A 111 -7.26 0.57 15.98
CA GLU A 111 -6.89 0.19 14.62
C GLU A 111 -5.44 0.58 14.31
N LYS A 112 -4.85 -0.19 13.39
CA LYS A 112 -3.44 -0.04 13.03
C LYS A 112 -3.23 1.04 11.96
N TYR A 113 -2.38 2.00 12.25
CA TYR A 113 -1.87 3.07 11.39
C TYR A 113 -0.38 2.88 11.16
N GLN A 114 0.00 1.95 10.29
CA GLN A 114 1.40 1.62 10.06
C GLN A 114 2.16 2.81 9.47
N ILE A 115 3.05 3.40 10.26
CA ILE A 115 3.96 4.45 9.79
C ILE A 115 5.10 3.77 9.02
N GLN A 116 5.37 4.27 7.82
CA GLN A 116 6.56 3.91 7.04
C GLN A 116 7.44 5.13 6.83
N PHE A 117 8.76 4.94 6.90
CA PHE A 117 9.73 5.96 6.57
C PHE A 117 10.73 5.47 5.53
N ALA A 118 11.19 6.37 4.70
CA ALA A 118 12.34 6.21 3.83
C ALA A 118 13.27 7.40 4.05
N ILE A 119 14.54 7.15 4.38
CA ILE A 119 15.56 8.19 4.43
C ILE A 119 16.54 7.89 3.31
N MET A 120 16.62 8.78 2.31
CA MET A 120 17.48 8.63 1.15
C MET A 120 18.22 9.93 0.90
N HIS A 121 19.55 9.86 0.81
CA HIS A 121 20.40 11.04 0.61
C HIS A 121 20.08 12.18 1.61
N ASP A 122 19.93 11.82 2.89
CA ASP A 122 19.58 12.72 3.99
C ASP A 122 18.20 13.40 3.89
N VAL A 123 17.32 12.91 3.02
CA VAL A 123 15.92 13.34 2.94
C VAL A 123 15.02 12.26 3.55
N ALA A 124 14.29 12.63 4.59
CA ALA A 124 13.31 11.76 5.25
C ALA A 124 11.92 11.98 4.63
N GLU A 125 11.28 10.88 4.26
CA GLU A 125 9.91 10.85 3.79
C GLU A 125 9.08 9.97 4.72
N LEU A 126 7.95 10.46 5.19
CA LEU A 126 7.05 9.80 6.13
C LEU A 126 5.73 9.47 5.46
N TYR A 127 5.26 8.24 5.69
CA TYR A 127 4.06 7.72 5.07
C TYR A 127 3.17 6.98 6.06
N LEU A 128 1.87 6.88 5.75
CA LEU A 128 0.95 5.91 6.34
C LEU A 128 0.60 4.82 5.32
N ASP A 129 0.75 3.57 5.71
CA ASP A 129 0.41 2.41 4.89
C ASP A 129 -1.09 2.12 4.97
N THR A 130 -1.78 2.32 3.86
CA THR A 130 -3.23 2.13 3.77
C THR A 130 -3.61 0.69 3.41
N SER A 131 -2.68 -0.07 2.84
CA SER A 131 -2.93 -1.41 2.30
C SER A 131 -2.94 -2.51 3.37
N GLY A 132 -2.15 -2.35 4.44
CA GLY A 132 -1.95 -3.37 5.47
C GLY A 132 -1.08 -4.52 4.97
N ALA A 133 -1.65 -5.67 4.68
CA ALA A 133 -0.93 -6.75 3.99
C ALA A 133 -0.54 -6.29 2.58
N GLY A 134 0.61 -6.74 2.05
CA GLY A 134 1.05 -6.39 0.70
C GLY A 134 -0.01 -6.71 -0.36
N LEU A 135 -0.13 -5.88 -1.40
CA LEU A 135 -1.17 -6.03 -2.43
C LEU A 135 -1.02 -7.32 -3.25
N HIS A 136 0.16 -7.95 -3.26
CA HIS A 136 0.32 -9.28 -3.84
C HIS A 136 -0.61 -10.32 -3.19
N LYS A 137 -0.94 -10.19 -1.90
CA LYS A 137 -1.90 -11.06 -1.22
C LYS A 137 -3.33 -10.75 -1.67
N ARG A 138 -3.73 -11.26 -2.83
CA ARG A 138 -5.04 -11.01 -3.46
C ARG A 138 -6.21 -11.62 -2.70
N GLY A 139 -5.96 -12.67 -1.92
CA GLY A 139 -7.00 -13.42 -1.19
C GLY A 139 -7.55 -14.64 -1.91
N TYR A 140 -7.10 -14.95 -3.12
CA TYR A 140 -7.57 -16.14 -3.84
C TYR A 140 -6.80 -17.43 -3.55
N ARG A 141 -5.64 -17.34 -2.90
CA ARG A 141 -4.86 -18.55 -2.54
C ARG A 141 -5.39 -19.17 -1.26
N ALA A 142 -5.95 -20.38 -1.36
CA ALA A 142 -6.27 -21.20 -0.20
C ALA A 142 -5.03 -21.90 0.38
N ASN A 143 -4.14 -22.39 -0.51
CA ASN A 143 -2.88 -23.04 -0.15
C ASN A 143 -1.74 -22.42 -0.95
N SER A 144 -0.62 -22.12 -0.31
CA SER A 144 0.59 -21.66 -1.00
C SER A 144 1.63 -22.77 -1.01
N ASN A 145 2.16 -23.10 -2.18
CA ASN A 145 3.42 -23.84 -2.27
C ASN A 145 4.55 -23.01 -1.65
N ALA A 146 5.65 -23.65 -1.26
CA ALA A 146 6.82 -22.93 -0.81
C ALA A 146 7.29 -21.94 -1.89
N ALA A 147 7.37 -20.63 -1.56
CA ALA A 147 7.86 -19.55 -2.41
C ALA A 147 7.21 -19.40 -3.81
N PRO A 148 5.89 -19.20 -3.92
CA PRO A 148 5.24 -18.96 -5.20
C PRO A 148 5.65 -17.60 -5.79
N LEU A 149 5.53 -17.46 -7.11
CA LEU A 149 5.66 -16.14 -7.77
C LEU A 149 4.66 -15.15 -7.15
N ARG A 150 5.13 -13.92 -6.86
CA ARG A 150 4.22 -12.89 -6.34
C ARG A 150 3.22 -12.46 -7.41
N GLU A 151 1.97 -12.30 -7.02
CA GLU A 151 0.85 -11.94 -7.89
C GLU A 151 1.07 -10.58 -8.58
N THR A 152 1.69 -9.62 -7.88
CA THR A 152 2.05 -8.31 -8.45
C THR A 152 3.07 -8.43 -9.57
N LEU A 153 4.03 -9.35 -9.46
CA LEU A 153 5.02 -9.62 -10.49
C LEU A 153 4.39 -10.38 -11.67
N ALA A 154 3.57 -11.39 -11.40
CA ALA A 154 2.84 -12.13 -12.44
C ALA A 154 1.95 -11.18 -13.28
N ALA A 155 1.21 -10.29 -12.62
CA ALA A 155 0.40 -9.28 -13.29
C ALA A 155 1.26 -8.33 -14.15
N ALA A 156 2.45 -7.93 -13.67
CA ALA A 156 3.38 -7.11 -14.44
C ALA A 156 3.88 -7.84 -15.69
N MET A 157 4.21 -9.13 -15.59
CA MET A 157 4.64 -9.95 -16.74
C MET A 157 3.54 -10.01 -17.81
N VAL A 158 2.28 -10.29 -17.43
CA VAL A 158 1.14 -10.31 -18.36
C VAL A 158 0.96 -8.94 -19.05
N LYS A 159 1.06 -7.84 -18.28
CA LYS A 159 0.97 -6.49 -18.84
C LYS A 159 2.12 -6.15 -19.79
N LEU A 160 3.35 -6.54 -19.46
CA LEU A 160 4.53 -6.34 -20.32
C LEU A 160 4.43 -7.15 -21.61
N ALA A 161 3.85 -8.35 -21.58
CA ALA A 161 3.54 -9.14 -22.77
C ALA A 161 2.44 -8.50 -23.64
N ARG A 162 1.80 -7.41 -23.19
CA ARG A 162 0.69 -6.69 -23.86
C ARG A 162 -0.50 -7.58 -24.20
N TRP A 163 -0.64 -8.72 -23.54
CA TRP A 163 -1.80 -9.59 -23.74
C TRP A 163 -3.08 -8.90 -23.22
N ARG A 164 -4.16 -9.03 -24.00
CA ARG A 164 -5.42 -8.29 -23.76
C ARG A 164 -6.65 -9.20 -23.65
N GLY A 165 -6.46 -10.52 -23.48
CA GLY A 165 -7.55 -11.48 -23.36
C GLY A 165 -8.23 -11.84 -24.68
N ARG A 166 -7.61 -11.54 -25.83
CA ARG A 166 -8.16 -11.86 -27.17
C ARG A 166 -7.49 -13.06 -27.81
N ASP A 167 -6.19 -13.23 -27.54
CA ASP A 167 -5.37 -14.29 -28.10
C ASP A 167 -5.23 -15.44 -27.09
N PRO A 168 -5.00 -16.68 -27.52
CA PRO A 168 -4.67 -17.77 -26.61
C PRO A 168 -3.46 -17.43 -25.73
N PHE A 169 -3.53 -17.83 -24.47
CA PHE A 169 -2.48 -17.62 -23.48
C PHE A 169 -2.00 -18.97 -22.96
N LEU A 170 -0.72 -19.27 -23.12
CA LEU A 170 -0.12 -20.51 -22.67
C LEU A 170 0.97 -20.22 -21.63
N ASP A 171 0.87 -20.85 -20.46
CA ASP A 171 1.90 -20.92 -19.43
C ASP A 171 2.39 -22.36 -19.29
N PRO A 172 3.47 -22.78 -20.01
CA PRO A 172 3.93 -24.17 -20.04
C PRO A 172 4.63 -24.62 -18.74
N PHE A 173 4.86 -23.72 -17.79
CA PHE A 173 5.47 -24.00 -16.50
C PHE A 173 4.68 -23.34 -15.38
N CYS A 174 3.37 -23.51 -15.38
CA CYS A 174 2.45 -22.71 -14.57
C CYS A 174 2.58 -22.91 -13.05
N GLY A 175 3.12 -24.04 -12.60
CA GLY A 175 3.23 -24.35 -11.19
C GLY A 175 1.91 -24.22 -10.45
N SER A 176 1.78 -23.22 -9.55
CA SER A 176 0.52 -22.92 -8.85
C SER A 176 -0.47 -22.05 -9.66
N GLY A 177 -0.20 -21.84 -10.95
CA GLY A 177 -1.08 -21.10 -11.87
C GLY A 177 -1.10 -19.58 -11.67
N THR A 178 -0.11 -18.99 -10.99
CA THR A 178 -0.18 -17.55 -10.63
C THR A 178 -0.29 -16.65 -11.85
N ILE A 179 0.49 -16.92 -12.93
CA ILE A 179 0.47 -16.08 -14.14
C ILE A 179 -0.87 -16.29 -14.87
N ALA A 180 -1.34 -17.52 -15.01
CA ALA A 180 -2.61 -17.85 -15.64
C ALA A 180 -3.81 -17.21 -14.90
N ILE A 181 -3.80 -17.23 -13.55
CA ILE A 181 -4.85 -16.59 -12.73
C ILE A 181 -4.84 -15.07 -12.90
N GLU A 182 -3.67 -14.42 -12.85
CA GLU A 182 -3.59 -12.96 -13.06
C GLU A 182 -3.98 -12.58 -14.51
N ALA A 183 -3.66 -13.41 -15.51
CA ALA A 183 -4.13 -13.23 -16.88
C ALA A 183 -5.68 -13.29 -16.93
N ALA A 184 -6.29 -14.33 -16.34
CA ALA A 184 -7.74 -14.46 -16.27
C ALA A 184 -8.41 -13.25 -15.58
N MET A 185 -7.87 -12.79 -14.45
CA MET A 185 -8.37 -11.60 -13.76
C MET A 185 -8.25 -10.32 -14.61
N ILE A 186 -7.21 -10.21 -15.45
CA ILE A 186 -7.05 -9.09 -16.38
C ILE A 186 -8.12 -9.17 -17.50
N ALA A 187 -8.32 -10.36 -18.09
CA ALA A 187 -9.32 -10.58 -19.13
C ALA A 187 -10.74 -10.28 -18.63
N GLN A 188 -11.06 -10.73 -17.42
CA GLN A 188 -12.35 -10.47 -16.76
C GLN A 188 -12.47 -9.04 -16.21
N ARG A 189 -11.49 -8.18 -16.32
CA ARG A 189 -11.45 -6.85 -15.69
C ARG A 189 -11.74 -6.88 -14.18
N ARG A 190 -11.49 -8.00 -13.53
CA ARG A 190 -11.72 -8.21 -12.11
C ARG A 190 -10.68 -7.48 -11.28
N ALA A 191 -11.08 -6.56 -10.42
CA ALA A 191 -10.16 -5.82 -9.56
C ALA A 191 -9.43 -6.75 -8.57
N PRO A 192 -8.10 -6.67 -8.46
CA PRO A 192 -7.30 -7.61 -7.67
C PRO A 192 -7.53 -7.52 -6.15
N GLY A 193 -8.07 -6.39 -5.67
CA GLY A 193 -8.33 -6.15 -4.26
C GLY A 193 -9.70 -6.61 -3.75
N LEU A 194 -10.58 -7.16 -4.60
CA LEU A 194 -11.97 -7.49 -4.22
C LEU A 194 -12.09 -8.53 -3.11
N LEU A 195 -11.19 -9.52 -3.03
CA LEU A 195 -11.25 -10.61 -2.07
C LEU A 195 -10.49 -10.33 -0.76
N ARG A 196 -10.03 -9.11 -0.54
CA ARG A 196 -9.25 -8.75 0.65
C ARG A 196 -9.80 -7.50 1.33
N ARG A 197 -9.29 -7.24 2.55
CA ARG A 197 -9.52 -6.00 3.29
C ARG A 197 -8.23 -5.18 3.36
N PHE A 198 -8.36 -3.87 3.59
CA PHE A 198 -7.26 -2.93 3.72
C PHE A 198 -7.30 -2.29 5.11
N ASP A 199 -6.14 -1.94 5.67
CA ASP A 199 -6.09 -1.34 7.01
C ASP A 199 -6.88 -0.02 7.04
N ALA A 200 -6.77 0.80 5.99
CA ALA A 200 -7.46 2.08 5.91
C ALA A 200 -9.01 2.00 5.81
N GLU A 201 -9.58 0.84 5.48
CA GLU A 201 -11.05 0.64 5.55
C GLU A 201 -11.61 0.83 6.97
N LYS A 202 -10.77 0.68 7.98
CA LYS A 202 -11.15 0.75 9.38
C LYS A 202 -10.83 2.10 10.02
N TRP A 203 -10.08 2.95 9.33
CA TRP A 203 -9.66 4.23 9.87
C TRP A 203 -10.83 5.18 10.02
N SER A 204 -10.92 5.81 11.21
CA SER A 204 -12.01 6.72 11.54
C SER A 204 -11.96 8.06 10.79
N CYS A 205 -10.82 8.39 10.18
CA CYS A 205 -10.65 9.61 9.39
C CYS A 205 -11.24 9.53 7.97
N PHE A 206 -11.68 8.34 7.53
CA PHE A 206 -12.29 8.14 6.21
C PHE A 206 -13.75 7.73 6.30
N ASP A 207 -14.55 8.18 5.34
CA ASP A 207 -15.94 7.73 5.22
C ASP A 207 -15.96 6.26 4.73
N LYS A 208 -16.63 5.41 5.49
CA LYS A 208 -16.79 3.98 5.17
C LYS A 208 -17.53 3.75 3.85
N SER A 209 -18.39 4.66 3.43
CA SER A 209 -19.14 4.58 2.17
C SER A 209 -18.22 4.62 0.94
N VAL A 210 -17.08 5.30 1.03
CA VAL A 210 -16.07 5.40 -0.04
C VAL A 210 -15.57 4.00 -0.46
N TRP A 211 -15.26 3.14 0.52
CA TRP A 211 -14.79 1.78 0.25
C TRP A 211 -15.88 0.88 -0.32
N GLN A 212 -17.12 1.05 0.16
CA GLN A 212 -18.27 0.31 -0.38
C GLN A 212 -18.51 0.69 -1.84
N GLN A 213 -18.61 1.98 -2.16
CA GLN A 213 -18.80 2.49 -3.52
C GLN A 213 -17.68 2.05 -4.46
N ALA A 214 -16.42 2.07 -3.99
CA ALA A 214 -15.28 1.61 -4.78
C ALA A 214 -15.38 0.10 -5.11
N ARG A 215 -15.88 -0.73 -4.17
CA ARG A 215 -16.12 -2.17 -4.41
C ARG A 215 -17.25 -2.41 -5.37
N GLU A 216 -18.38 -1.72 -5.20
CA GLU A 216 -19.54 -1.79 -6.10
C GLU A 216 -19.12 -1.41 -7.53
N SER A 217 -18.46 -0.28 -7.72
CA SER A 217 -17.92 0.13 -9.02
C SER A 217 -16.96 -0.90 -9.63
N ALA A 218 -16.14 -1.55 -8.81
CA ALA A 218 -15.20 -2.57 -9.28
C ALA A 218 -15.91 -3.86 -9.69
N LEU A 219 -17.03 -4.21 -9.06
CA LEU A 219 -17.88 -5.34 -9.44
C LEU A 219 -18.65 -5.05 -10.74
N ASP A 220 -19.22 -3.85 -10.87
CA ASP A 220 -19.95 -3.43 -12.08
C ASP A 220 -19.03 -3.39 -13.32
N PHE A 221 -17.76 -3.04 -13.12
CA PHE A 221 -16.77 -3.02 -14.20
C PHE A 221 -16.28 -4.41 -14.60
N ALA A 222 -16.43 -5.40 -13.72
CA ALA A 222 -15.98 -6.77 -13.97
C ALA A 222 -16.82 -7.44 -15.06
N GLN A 223 -16.19 -8.32 -15.84
CA GLN A 223 -16.81 -9.12 -16.89
C GLN A 223 -16.64 -10.61 -16.58
N PRO A 224 -17.36 -11.16 -15.59
CA PRO A 224 -17.15 -12.54 -15.13
C PRO A 224 -17.43 -13.58 -16.22
N ASP A 225 -18.33 -13.28 -17.15
CA ASP A 225 -18.72 -14.19 -18.25
C ASP A 225 -17.83 -14.04 -19.50
N ALA A 226 -16.79 -13.20 -19.45
CA ALA A 226 -15.86 -13.05 -20.58
C ALA A 226 -15.20 -14.39 -20.88
N LYS A 227 -15.29 -14.83 -22.14
CA LYS A 227 -14.63 -16.04 -22.63
C LYS A 227 -13.21 -15.72 -23.10
N PHE A 228 -12.26 -16.53 -22.68
CA PHE A 228 -10.86 -16.43 -23.06
C PHE A 228 -10.22 -17.82 -23.01
N ASP A 229 -9.14 -17.99 -23.77
CA ASP A 229 -8.39 -19.24 -23.85
C ASP A 229 -7.08 -19.07 -23.05
N ILE A 230 -7.01 -19.67 -21.87
CA ILE A 230 -5.83 -19.66 -20.98
C ILE A 230 -5.55 -21.09 -20.56
N VAL A 231 -4.36 -21.56 -20.89
CA VAL A 231 -3.89 -22.90 -20.56
C VAL A 231 -2.61 -22.81 -19.76
N GLY A 232 -2.54 -23.58 -18.66
CA GLY A 232 -1.35 -23.80 -17.85
C GLY A 232 -1.05 -25.30 -17.73
N SER A 233 0.21 -25.72 -17.82
CA SER A 233 0.63 -27.11 -17.68
C SER A 233 1.80 -27.26 -16.72
#